data_58a2fead861bd3b82e4f1916cebe4ce9
#
_entry.id   58a2fead861bd3b82e4f1916cebe4ce9
#
_cell.length_a   1.000
_cell.length_b   1.000
_cell.length_c   1.000
_cell.angle_alpha   90.00
_cell.angle_beta   90.00
_cell.angle_gamma   90.00
#
_symmetry.space_group_name_H-M   'P 1'
#
loop_
_entity.id
_entity.type
_entity.pdbx_description
1 polymer ?
#
loop_
_entity_poly.entity_id
_entity_poly.type
_entity_poly.pdbx_seq_one_letter_code
_entity_poly.pdbx_strand_id
1 'polypeptide(L)'
;MKIAIHNREGGFTERWVTYCQQNGIEYLLVNCFENNILELFKKESITHLMWHLNHASSQDLMVYPYVMNAADNMDIKTFPNFNTRWHFDDKVAQKYLFESICAPLVKSTVFYEKEDAIKFLNTSELPLVAKLKRGAGSTNVKLINSKTEGEEYIR
;
A
#
# COMPACT_ATOMS: atom_id res chain seq x y z
N MET A 1 -10.47 -2.98 25.45
CA MET A 1 -9.86 -2.92 24.10
C MET A 1 -10.17 -4.22 23.40
N LYS A 2 -10.79 -4.16 22.23
CA LYS A 2 -11.07 -5.34 21.40
C LYS A 2 -10.54 -5.13 19.99
N ILE A 3 -9.72 -6.04 19.51
CA ILE A 3 -8.99 -5.92 18.24
C ILE A 3 -9.65 -6.81 17.18
N ALA A 4 -10.09 -6.25 16.07
CA ALA A 4 -10.38 -7.01 14.87
C ALA A 4 -9.07 -7.27 14.12
N ILE A 5 -8.82 -8.52 13.76
CA ILE A 5 -7.65 -8.93 12.99
C ILE A 5 -8.14 -9.56 11.69
N HIS A 6 -7.79 -8.96 10.54
CA HIS A 6 -8.11 -9.57 9.25
C HIS A 6 -7.40 -10.91 9.12
N ASN A 7 -8.20 -11.95 8.88
CA ASN A 7 -7.68 -13.31 8.74
C ASN A 7 -7.02 -13.49 7.37
N ARG A 8 -5.71 -13.48 7.36
CA ARG A 8 -4.90 -13.69 6.16
C ARG A 8 -3.92 -14.83 6.38
N GLU A 9 -4.08 -15.89 5.62
CA GLU A 9 -3.13 -17.00 5.57
C GLU A 9 -1.77 -16.54 5.00
N GLY A 10 -0.67 -17.02 5.58
CA GLY A 10 0.70 -16.65 5.20
C GLY A 10 1.08 -15.19 5.49
N GLY A 11 0.26 -14.47 6.28
CA GLY A 11 0.53 -13.12 6.74
C GLY A 11 1.06 -13.04 8.18
N PHE A 12 0.82 -11.91 8.84
CA PHE A 12 1.16 -11.73 10.26
C PHE A 12 0.03 -12.10 11.21
N THR A 13 -1.12 -12.53 10.71
CA THR A 13 -2.32 -12.82 11.49
C THR A 13 -2.03 -13.79 12.64
N GLU A 14 -1.37 -14.90 12.36
CA GLU A 14 -1.05 -15.92 13.37
C GLU A 14 -0.18 -15.39 14.51
N ARG A 15 0.81 -14.54 14.17
CA ARG A 15 1.70 -13.90 15.17
C ARG A 15 0.94 -12.91 16.04
N TRP A 16 0.03 -12.13 15.45
CA TRP A 16 -0.80 -11.19 16.21
C TRP A 16 -1.77 -11.91 17.12
N VAL A 17 -2.40 -12.98 16.63
CA VAL A 17 -3.29 -13.85 17.43
C VAL A 17 -2.53 -14.45 18.60
N THR A 18 -1.37 -15.06 18.36
CA THR A 18 -0.52 -15.63 19.40
C THR A 18 -0.16 -14.59 20.47
N TYR A 19 0.22 -13.39 20.05
CA TYR A 19 0.53 -12.30 20.97
C TYR A 19 -0.69 -11.88 21.80
N CYS A 20 -1.86 -11.74 21.19
CA CYS A 20 -3.10 -11.43 21.90
C CYS A 20 -3.44 -12.49 22.95
N GLN A 21 -3.33 -13.78 22.61
CA GLN A 21 -3.58 -14.90 23.52
C GLN A 21 -2.63 -14.89 24.72
N GLN A 22 -1.33 -14.71 24.47
CA GLN A 22 -0.30 -14.69 25.51
C GLN A 22 -0.45 -13.50 26.49
N ASN A 23 -1.03 -12.39 26.01
CA ASN A 23 -1.16 -11.16 26.81
C ASN A 23 -2.61 -10.88 27.27
N GLY A 24 -3.53 -11.82 27.11
CA GLY A 24 -4.93 -11.66 27.53
C GLY A 24 -5.65 -10.51 26.82
N ILE A 25 -5.28 -10.21 25.56
CA ILE A 25 -5.89 -9.15 24.76
C ILE A 25 -7.08 -9.74 24.00
N GLU A 26 -8.24 -9.13 24.16
CA GLU A 26 -9.45 -9.53 23.45
C GLU A 26 -9.34 -9.24 21.95
N TYR A 27 -9.55 -10.24 21.12
CA TYR A 27 -9.50 -10.10 19.68
C TYR A 27 -10.62 -10.89 18.99
N LEU A 28 -10.91 -10.51 17.74
CA LEU A 28 -11.83 -11.19 16.85
C LEU A 28 -11.15 -11.36 15.48
N LEU A 29 -11.09 -12.60 14.98
CA LEU A 29 -10.71 -12.83 13.59
C LEU A 29 -11.87 -12.46 12.68
N VAL A 30 -11.62 -11.64 11.68
CA VAL A 30 -12.62 -11.14 10.74
C VAL A 30 -12.18 -11.33 9.30
N ASN A 31 -13.15 -11.45 8.40
CA ASN A 31 -12.93 -11.31 6.96
C ASN A 31 -13.37 -9.92 6.53
N CYS A 32 -12.40 -9.02 6.30
CA CYS A 32 -12.70 -7.64 5.89
C CYS A 32 -13.31 -7.51 4.49
N PHE A 33 -13.46 -8.59 3.75
CA PHE A 33 -14.15 -8.60 2.45
C PHE A 33 -15.66 -8.80 2.55
N GLU A 34 -16.18 -9.06 3.74
CA GLU A 34 -17.61 -9.24 3.93
C GLU A 34 -18.35 -7.91 3.87
N ASN A 35 -19.53 -7.91 3.22
CA ASN A 35 -20.32 -6.69 3.01
C ASN A 35 -20.79 -6.03 4.31
N ASN A 36 -20.98 -6.80 5.38
CA ASN A 36 -21.45 -6.34 6.69
C ASN A 36 -20.32 -6.05 7.68
N ILE A 37 -19.07 -5.96 7.23
CA ILE A 37 -17.90 -5.82 8.12
C ILE A 37 -18.00 -4.61 9.05
N LEU A 38 -18.51 -3.47 8.60
CA LEU A 38 -18.66 -2.28 9.43
C LEU A 38 -19.77 -2.42 10.48
N GLU A 39 -20.83 -3.16 10.15
CA GLU A 39 -21.88 -3.51 11.12
C GLU A 39 -21.32 -4.47 12.19
N LEU A 40 -20.51 -5.43 11.79
CA LEU A 40 -19.80 -6.33 12.70
C LEU A 40 -18.91 -5.54 13.66
N PHE A 41 -18.15 -4.55 13.17
CA PHE A 41 -17.31 -3.71 14.03
C PHE A 41 -18.12 -2.99 15.10
N LYS A 42 -19.29 -2.44 14.75
CA LYS A 42 -20.20 -1.79 15.71
C LYS A 42 -20.75 -2.79 16.72
N LYS A 43 -21.32 -3.90 16.24
CA LYS A 43 -21.92 -4.95 17.06
C LYS A 43 -20.94 -5.50 18.10
N GLU A 44 -19.71 -5.74 17.68
CA GLU A 44 -18.65 -6.33 18.50
C GLU A 44 -17.86 -5.28 19.30
N SER A 45 -18.23 -4.00 19.21
CA SER A 45 -17.54 -2.88 19.88
C SER A 45 -16.03 -2.89 19.61
N ILE A 46 -15.66 -3.10 18.35
CA ILE A 46 -14.28 -3.10 17.92
C ILE A 46 -13.66 -1.71 18.11
N THR A 47 -12.50 -1.66 18.72
CA THR A 47 -11.74 -0.42 18.97
C THR A 47 -10.46 -0.31 18.14
N HIS A 48 -9.98 -1.44 17.61
CA HIS A 48 -8.74 -1.51 16.83
C HIS A 48 -8.94 -2.47 15.66
N LEU A 49 -8.37 -2.15 14.50
CA LEU A 49 -8.32 -3.02 13.32
C LEU A 49 -6.88 -3.23 12.88
N MET A 50 -6.48 -4.48 12.74
CA MET A 50 -5.17 -4.87 12.20
C MET A 50 -5.35 -5.63 10.89
N TRP A 51 -4.70 -5.15 9.83
CA TRP A 51 -4.73 -5.80 8.52
C TRP A 51 -3.37 -5.77 7.85
N HIS A 52 -2.77 -6.94 7.67
CA HIS A 52 -1.56 -7.10 6.88
C HIS A 52 -1.92 -7.23 5.40
N LEU A 53 -1.86 -6.12 4.66
CA LEU A 53 -2.17 -6.04 3.23
C LEU A 53 -1.36 -7.06 2.41
N ASN A 54 -2.03 -7.79 1.53
CA ASN A 54 -1.41 -8.60 0.50
C ASN A 54 -1.29 -7.82 -0.81
N HIS A 55 -0.14 -7.21 -1.08
CA HIS A 55 0.10 -6.45 -2.30
C HIS A 55 0.07 -7.29 -3.60
N ALA A 56 0.11 -8.62 -3.50
CA ALA A 56 -0.07 -9.51 -4.64
C ALA A 56 -1.55 -9.88 -4.91
N SER A 57 -2.47 -9.49 -4.01
CA SER A 57 -3.90 -9.71 -4.17
C SER A 57 -4.59 -8.46 -4.71
N SER A 58 -5.22 -8.56 -5.88
CA SER A 58 -6.02 -7.48 -6.44
C SER A 58 -7.21 -7.10 -5.55
N GLN A 59 -7.80 -8.08 -4.85
CA GLN A 59 -8.89 -7.85 -3.92
C GLN A 59 -8.44 -7.03 -2.71
N ASP A 60 -7.29 -7.38 -2.09
CA ASP A 60 -6.71 -6.59 -1.02
C ASP A 60 -6.43 -5.16 -1.48
N LEU A 61 -5.77 -5.00 -2.62
CA LEU A 61 -5.42 -3.67 -3.14
C LEU A 61 -6.65 -2.79 -3.40
N MET A 62 -7.79 -3.41 -3.76
CA MET A 62 -9.04 -2.70 -4.00
C MET A 62 -9.78 -2.37 -2.71
N VAL A 63 -9.96 -3.33 -1.81
CA VAL A 63 -10.86 -3.23 -0.65
C VAL A 63 -10.19 -2.60 0.57
N TYR A 64 -8.91 -2.91 0.79
CA TYR A 64 -8.14 -2.45 1.94
C TYR A 64 -8.26 -0.94 2.23
N PRO A 65 -8.03 -0.03 1.26
CA PRO A 65 -8.11 1.40 1.55
C PRO A 65 -9.50 1.84 1.98
N TYR A 66 -10.54 1.22 1.46
CA TYR A 66 -11.93 1.59 1.78
C TYR A 66 -12.31 1.19 3.20
N VAL A 67 -12.06 -0.06 3.57
CA VAL A 67 -12.40 -0.57 4.91
C VAL A 67 -11.55 0.10 5.98
N MET A 68 -10.23 0.27 5.74
CA MET A 68 -9.34 0.92 6.70
C MET A 68 -9.71 2.39 6.92
N ASN A 69 -10.06 3.13 5.86
CA ASN A 69 -10.50 4.53 6.00
C ASN A 69 -11.88 4.63 6.65
N ALA A 70 -12.80 3.69 6.36
CA ALA A 70 -14.08 3.63 7.04
C ALA A 70 -13.92 3.33 8.53
N ALA A 71 -13.01 2.44 8.90
CA ALA A 71 -12.68 2.16 10.30
C ALA A 71 -12.12 3.40 11.02
N ASP A 72 -11.21 4.15 10.38
CA ASP A 72 -10.71 5.42 10.94
C ASP A 72 -11.85 6.44 11.17
N ASN A 73 -12.81 6.55 10.24
CA ASN A 73 -13.99 7.40 10.39
C ASN A 73 -14.97 6.93 11.48
N MET A 74 -14.83 5.71 11.94
CA MET A 74 -15.57 5.15 13.09
C MET A 74 -14.79 5.26 14.41
N ASP A 75 -13.69 6.03 14.45
CA ASP A 75 -12.77 6.14 15.59
C ASP A 75 -12.10 4.81 15.98
N ILE A 76 -12.09 3.83 15.08
CA ILE A 76 -11.36 2.57 15.24
C ILE A 76 -9.89 2.83 14.89
N LYS A 77 -8.99 2.58 15.81
CA LYS A 77 -7.54 2.72 15.56
C LYS A 77 -7.06 1.64 14.61
N THR A 78 -6.50 2.03 13.48
CA THR A 78 -6.04 1.11 12.45
C THR A 78 -4.54 0.83 12.53
N PHE A 79 -4.13 -0.40 12.20
CA PHE A 79 -2.72 -0.75 11.99
C PHE A 79 -2.57 -1.54 10.67
N PRO A 80 -1.74 -1.03 9.74
CA PRO A 80 -1.06 0.26 9.75
C PRO A 80 -2.03 1.44 9.76
N ASN A 81 -1.66 2.54 10.43
CA ASN A 81 -2.49 3.75 10.43
C ASN A 81 -2.40 4.49 9.08
N PHE A 82 -3.27 5.49 8.87
CA PHE A 82 -3.34 6.23 7.61
C PHE A 82 -1.97 6.78 7.19
N ASN A 83 -1.23 7.43 8.09
CA ASN A 83 0.04 8.08 7.76
C ASN A 83 1.12 7.10 7.29
N THR A 84 1.03 5.82 7.70
CA THR A 84 2.00 4.78 7.34
C THR A 84 1.55 3.90 6.17
N ARG A 85 0.28 3.98 5.74
CA ARG A 85 -0.25 3.09 4.69
C ARG A 85 -0.56 3.75 3.36
N TRP A 86 -0.88 5.06 3.31
CA TRP A 86 -1.37 5.72 2.09
C TRP A 86 -0.36 5.68 0.92
N HIS A 87 0.93 5.61 1.23
CA HIS A 87 2.02 5.54 0.25
C HIS A 87 2.57 4.11 0.03
N PHE A 88 2.00 3.11 0.73
CA PHE A 88 2.48 1.74 0.63
C PHE A 88 2.26 1.19 -0.78
N ASP A 89 3.32 0.62 -1.37
CA ASP A 89 3.37 0.09 -2.74
C ASP A 89 2.87 1.05 -3.83
N ASP A 90 2.98 2.35 -3.61
CA ASP A 90 2.67 3.39 -4.59
C ASP A 90 3.88 4.30 -4.81
N LYS A 91 4.58 4.12 -5.95
CA LYS A 91 5.81 4.86 -6.28
C LYS A 91 5.56 6.36 -6.46
N VAL A 92 4.34 6.72 -6.90
CA VAL A 92 3.93 8.12 -7.06
C VAL A 92 3.71 8.76 -5.68
N ALA A 93 2.96 8.08 -4.81
CA ALA A 93 2.76 8.54 -3.45
C ALA A 93 4.08 8.65 -2.66
N GLN A 94 4.97 7.65 -2.81
CA GLN A 94 6.31 7.67 -2.22
C GLN A 94 7.13 8.86 -2.70
N LYS A 95 7.11 9.18 -3.99
CA LYS A 95 7.81 10.34 -4.55
C LYS A 95 7.36 11.62 -3.85
N TYR A 96 6.06 11.87 -3.74
CA TYR A 96 5.54 13.07 -3.09
C TYR A 96 5.82 13.10 -1.59
N LEU A 97 5.70 11.96 -0.90
CA LEU A 97 6.07 11.87 0.50
C LEU A 97 7.54 12.24 0.72
N PHE A 98 8.45 11.62 -0.02
CA PHE A 98 9.88 11.82 0.16
C PHE A 98 10.32 13.25 -0.16
N GLU A 99 9.72 13.88 -1.16
CA GLU A 99 9.95 15.29 -1.44
C GLU A 99 9.43 16.20 -0.31
N SER A 100 8.24 15.91 0.23
CA SER A 100 7.63 16.72 1.29
C SER A 100 8.44 16.73 2.59
N ILE A 101 9.18 15.65 2.88
CA ILE A 101 10.03 15.52 4.07
C ILE A 101 11.51 15.73 3.77
N CYS A 102 11.85 16.18 2.56
CA CYS A 102 13.24 16.38 2.11
C CYS A 102 14.12 15.13 2.33
N ALA A 103 13.59 13.94 2.09
CA ALA A 103 14.32 12.69 2.26
C ALA A 103 15.51 12.64 1.26
N PRO A 104 16.69 12.15 1.67
CA PRO A 104 17.89 12.11 0.83
C PRO A 104 17.82 10.95 -0.19
N LEU A 105 16.90 11.04 -1.13
CA LEU A 105 16.64 10.03 -2.15
C LEU A 105 16.91 10.53 -3.55
N VAL A 106 17.11 9.57 -4.47
CA VAL A 106 17.28 9.85 -5.89
C VAL A 106 16.03 10.56 -6.41
N LYS A 107 16.26 11.70 -7.10
CA LYS A 107 15.18 12.46 -7.73
C LYS A 107 14.36 11.58 -8.67
N SER A 108 13.06 11.61 -8.50
CA SER A 108 12.12 10.87 -9.33
C SER A 108 11.16 11.82 -10.03
N THR A 109 10.89 11.58 -11.31
CA THR A 109 9.92 12.31 -12.11
C THR A 109 8.74 11.41 -12.43
N VAL A 110 7.52 11.91 -12.30
CA VAL A 110 6.28 11.19 -12.62
C VAL A 110 5.68 11.77 -13.89
N PHE A 111 5.21 10.90 -14.75
CA PHE A 111 4.53 11.27 -15.98
C PHE A 111 3.13 10.68 -15.97
N TYR A 112 2.16 11.47 -16.38
CA TYR A 112 0.77 11.09 -16.56
C TYR A 112 0.42 10.96 -18.05
N GLU A 113 1.22 11.61 -18.91
CA GLU A 113 1.08 11.60 -20.36
C GLU A 113 2.33 11.01 -21.02
N LYS A 114 2.14 10.20 -22.07
CA LYS A 114 3.23 9.56 -22.81
C LYS A 114 4.14 10.56 -23.49
N GLU A 115 3.57 11.62 -24.05
CA GLU A 115 4.28 12.67 -24.76
C GLU A 115 5.29 13.37 -23.85
N ASP A 116 4.93 13.61 -22.59
CA ASP A 116 5.82 14.25 -21.64
C ASP A 116 6.92 13.30 -21.17
N ALA A 117 6.62 12.02 -21.01
CA ALA A 117 7.63 11.00 -20.75
C ALA A 117 8.66 10.90 -21.90
N ILE A 118 8.20 10.95 -23.15
CA ILE A 118 9.07 10.93 -24.34
C ILE A 118 9.93 12.19 -24.41
N LYS A 119 9.37 13.38 -24.18
CA LYS A 119 10.14 14.65 -24.14
C LYS A 119 11.24 14.58 -23.09
N PHE A 120 10.90 14.14 -21.88
CA PHE A 120 11.87 13.95 -20.80
C PHE A 120 12.96 12.96 -21.18
N LEU A 121 12.59 11.79 -21.71
CA LEU A 121 13.53 10.78 -22.17
C LEU A 121 14.53 11.36 -23.17
N ASN A 122 14.06 12.13 -24.15
CA ASN A 122 14.91 12.72 -25.22
C ASN A 122 15.95 13.71 -24.70
N THR A 123 15.64 14.42 -23.61
CA THR A 123 16.53 15.43 -23.02
C THR A 123 17.36 14.92 -21.84
N SER A 124 17.06 13.72 -21.34
CA SER A 124 17.72 13.17 -20.16
C SER A 124 19.02 12.44 -20.50
N GLU A 125 19.95 12.46 -19.54
CA GLU A 125 21.12 11.59 -19.55
C GLU A 125 20.74 10.16 -19.20
N LEU A 126 21.42 9.20 -19.79
CA LEU A 126 21.23 7.76 -19.54
C LEU A 126 22.40 7.21 -18.71
N PRO A 127 22.22 6.12 -17.93
CA PRO A 127 21.00 5.31 -17.85
C PRO A 127 19.90 5.91 -16.94
N LEU A 128 18.65 5.52 -17.17
CA LEU A 128 17.50 5.86 -16.33
C LEU A 128 16.88 4.57 -15.76
N VAL A 129 16.19 4.68 -14.64
CA VAL A 129 15.37 3.58 -14.09
C VAL A 129 13.90 3.93 -14.23
N ALA A 130 13.19 3.20 -15.07
CA ALA A 130 11.76 3.31 -15.24
C ALA A 130 11.02 2.36 -14.28
N LYS A 131 9.91 2.83 -13.70
CA LYS A 131 9.08 2.06 -12.77
C LYS A 131 7.61 2.32 -13.04
N LEU A 132 6.79 1.30 -12.97
CA LEU A 132 5.34 1.50 -12.88
C LEU A 132 4.94 1.93 -11.47
N LYS A 133 3.75 2.54 -11.37
CA LYS A 133 3.20 3.04 -10.11
C LYS A 133 3.17 1.97 -9.01
N ARG A 134 2.80 0.74 -9.36
CA ARG A 134 2.70 -0.40 -8.42
C ARG A 134 3.63 -1.54 -8.81
N GLY A 135 4.01 -2.34 -7.82
CA GLY A 135 4.84 -3.53 -7.97
C GLY A 135 5.92 -3.62 -6.91
N ALA A 136 5.98 -4.75 -6.23
CA ALA A 136 6.99 -5.09 -5.24
C ALA A 136 8.04 -6.05 -5.83
N GLY A 137 9.17 -6.23 -5.13
CA GLY A 137 10.19 -7.21 -5.51
C GLY A 137 10.84 -6.95 -6.87
N SER A 138 11.04 -5.68 -7.23
CA SER A 138 11.60 -5.27 -8.54
C SER A 138 10.72 -5.61 -9.76
N THR A 139 9.52 -6.12 -9.56
CA THR A 139 8.53 -6.27 -10.62
C THR A 139 8.21 -4.89 -11.19
N ASN A 140 8.15 -4.77 -12.52
CA ASN A 140 7.87 -3.50 -13.20
C ASN A 140 8.95 -2.41 -12.99
N VAL A 141 10.21 -2.82 -12.79
CA VAL A 141 11.38 -1.92 -12.77
C VAL A 141 12.28 -2.28 -13.95
N LYS A 142 12.61 -1.30 -14.78
CA LYS A 142 13.47 -1.50 -15.96
C LYS A 142 14.59 -0.45 -15.99
N LEU A 143 15.81 -0.91 -16.18
CA LEU A 143 16.94 -0.04 -16.52
C LEU A 143 16.85 0.30 -18.00
N ILE A 144 16.90 1.59 -18.32
CA ILE A 144 16.83 2.15 -19.66
C ILE A 144 18.22 2.66 -20.04
N ASN A 145 18.89 1.99 -20.95
CA ASN A 145 20.24 2.33 -21.40
C ASN A 145 20.26 3.07 -22.74
N SER A 146 19.16 3.07 -23.48
CA SER A 146 19.03 3.78 -24.76
C SER A 146 17.68 4.47 -24.92
N LYS A 147 17.63 5.48 -25.80
CA LYS A 147 16.37 6.18 -26.11
C LYS A 147 15.33 5.20 -26.70
N THR A 148 15.75 4.29 -27.56
CA THR A 148 14.89 3.28 -28.17
C THR A 148 14.25 2.38 -27.12
N GLU A 149 15.04 1.86 -26.15
CA GLU A 149 14.49 1.08 -25.04
C GLU A 149 13.47 1.85 -24.20
N GLY A 150 13.73 3.15 -23.99
CA GLY A 150 12.81 4.02 -23.27
C GLY A 150 11.50 4.25 -24.02
N GLU A 151 11.55 4.49 -25.32
CA GLU A 151 10.36 4.64 -26.16
C GLU A 151 9.52 3.36 -26.20
N GLU A 152 10.17 2.21 -26.31
CA GLU A 152 9.47 0.90 -26.26
C GLU A 152 8.77 0.67 -24.91
N TYR A 153 9.39 1.11 -23.81
CA TYR A 153 8.80 0.98 -22.46
C TYR A 153 7.60 1.91 -22.26
N ILE A 154 7.62 3.10 -22.87
CA ILE A 154 6.54 4.10 -22.76
C ILE A 154 5.30 3.73 -23.61
N ARG A 155 5.47 2.97 -24.69
CA ARG A 155 4.37 2.54 -25.59
C ARG A 155 3.35 1.65 -24.90
#